data_6aed7b2244ec46141c0d7852dd8cad88
#
_entry.id   6aed7b2244ec46141c0d7852dd8cad88
#
_cell.length_a   1.000
_cell.length_b   1.000
_cell.length_c   1.000
_cell.angle_alpha   90.00
_cell.angle_beta   90.00
_cell.angle_gamma   90.00
#
_symmetry.space_group_name_H-M   'P 1'
#
loop_
_entity.id
_entity.type
_entity.pdbx_description
1 polymer ?
#
loop_
_entity_poly.entity_id
_entity_poly.type
_entity_poly.pdbx_seq_one_letter_code
_entity_poly.pdbx_strand_id
1 'polypeptide(L)'
;MATPHGATLTMATLSSPDPPALARFYARLLGWEVGTEEPGWVTLRNPAGGVGLGFHIEDEYASPVWPSRPREQLMMGHLEIRVDDLEAGCAHAQACGATLAAFQPQADVRVHLDPDGHPFCLYLEG
;
A
#
# COMPACT_ATOMS: atom_id res chain seq x y z
N MET A 1 19.28 -17.53 -7.70
CA MET A 1 18.97 -18.96 -7.85
C MET A 1 17.61 -19.11 -8.50
N ALA A 2 17.54 -19.90 -9.56
CA ALA A 2 16.26 -20.15 -10.24
C ALA A 2 15.47 -21.24 -9.51
N THR A 3 14.16 -21.13 -9.53
CA THR A 3 13.29 -22.16 -8.97
C THR A 3 12.97 -23.23 -10.01
N PRO A 4 12.62 -24.46 -9.61
CA PRO A 4 12.37 -25.55 -10.56
C PRO A 4 11.24 -25.27 -11.55
N HIS A 5 10.23 -24.49 -11.17
CA HIS A 5 9.06 -24.22 -12.01
C HIS A 5 8.98 -22.75 -12.44
N GLY A 6 10.07 -22.00 -12.31
CA GLY A 6 10.09 -20.60 -12.71
C GLY A 6 9.17 -19.72 -11.90
N ALA A 7 8.92 -20.07 -10.63
CA ALA A 7 8.06 -19.27 -9.78
C ALA A 7 8.62 -17.86 -9.61
N THR A 8 7.80 -16.87 -9.87
CA THR A 8 8.19 -15.46 -9.80
C THR A 8 7.08 -14.69 -9.11
N LEU A 9 7.43 -13.92 -8.10
CA LEU A 9 6.46 -13.05 -7.44
C LEU A 9 6.22 -11.83 -8.32
N THR A 10 5.00 -11.69 -8.82
CA THR A 10 4.67 -10.61 -9.75
C THR A 10 3.82 -9.51 -9.16
N MET A 11 3.12 -9.77 -8.05
CA MET A 11 2.15 -8.81 -7.56
C MET A 11 1.86 -9.02 -6.07
N ALA A 12 1.69 -7.92 -5.36
CA ALA A 12 1.10 -7.90 -4.03
C ALA A 12 -0.29 -7.29 -4.17
N THR A 13 -1.31 -7.92 -3.62
CA THR A 13 -2.70 -7.51 -3.83
C THR A 13 -3.34 -7.11 -2.50
N LEU A 14 -4.02 -5.97 -2.49
CA LEU A 14 -4.79 -5.48 -1.36
C LEU A 14 -6.28 -5.59 -1.65
N SER A 15 -7.05 -5.93 -0.62
CA SER A 15 -8.50 -5.94 -0.70
C SER A 15 -9.04 -4.53 -0.49
N SER A 16 -10.15 -4.20 -1.14
CA SER A 16 -10.73 -2.86 -1.10
C SER A 16 -12.23 -2.91 -1.34
N PRO A 17 -13.01 -2.03 -0.71
CA PRO A 17 -14.41 -1.86 -1.11
C PRO A 17 -14.56 -1.10 -2.43
N ASP A 18 -13.49 -0.42 -2.88
CA ASP A 18 -13.49 0.36 -4.12
C ASP A 18 -12.09 0.31 -4.76
N PRO A 19 -11.76 -0.78 -5.47
CA PRO A 19 -10.43 -0.94 -6.05
C PRO A 19 -9.98 0.20 -6.97
N PRO A 20 -10.83 0.77 -7.85
CA PRO A 20 -10.36 1.89 -8.66
C PRO A 20 -9.93 3.10 -7.84
N ALA A 21 -10.64 3.42 -6.77
CA ALA A 21 -10.26 4.56 -5.92
C ALA A 21 -8.94 4.31 -5.18
N LEU A 22 -8.77 3.11 -4.64
CA LEU A 22 -7.53 2.76 -3.94
C LEU A 22 -6.34 2.73 -4.91
N ALA A 23 -6.55 2.18 -6.11
CA ALA A 23 -5.51 2.15 -7.13
C ALA A 23 -5.07 3.56 -7.54
N ARG A 24 -6.02 4.50 -7.68
CA ARG A 24 -5.69 5.90 -8.00
C ARG A 24 -4.81 6.53 -6.92
N PHE A 25 -5.08 6.23 -5.66
CA PHE A 25 -4.25 6.72 -4.57
C PHE A 25 -2.80 6.24 -4.72
N TYR A 26 -2.60 4.92 -4.89
CA TYR A 26 -1.25 4.38 -5.01
C TYR A 26 -0.56 4.77 -6.32
N ALA A 27 -1.33 4.94 -7.40
CA ALA A 27 -0.77 5.44 -8.65
C ALA A 27 -0.17 6.84 -8.48
N ARG A 28 -0.86 7.71 -7.76
CA ARG A 28 -0.35 9.06 -7.47
C ARG A 28 0.81 9.02 -6.49
N LEU A 29 0.68 8.21 -5.45
CA LEU A 29 1.72 8.12 -4.41
C LEU A 29 3.05 7.65 -5.00
N LEU A 30 3.01 6.61 -5.84
CA LEU A 30 4.20 5.95 -6.36
C LEU A 30 4.61 6.45 -7.74
N GLY A 31 3.74 7.18 -8.44
CA GLY A 31 3.99 7.58 -9.82
C GLY A 31 3.92 6.39 -10.79
N TRP A 32 3.09 5.40 -10.48
CA TRP A 32 2.96 4.19 -11.30
C TRP A 32 1.75 4.30 -12.22
N GLU A 33 1.80 3.53 -13.31
CA GLU A 33 0.73 3.50 -14.29
C GLU A 33 -0.21 2.33 -14.05
N VAL A 34 -1.49 2.55 -14.40
CA VAL A 34 -2.52 1.50 -14.34
C VAL A 34 -2.26 0.51 -15.47
N GLY A 35 -2.29 -0.78 -15.13
CA GLY A 35 -2.22 -1.86 -16.11
C GLY A 35 -3.61 -2.28 -16.55
N THR A 36 -4.34 -3.01 -15.70
CA THR A 36 -5.72 -3.44 -15.94
C THR A 36 -6.65 -2.62 -15.07
N GLU A 37 -7.78 -2.21 -15.60
CA GLU A 37 -8.77 -1.50 -14.80
C GLU A 37 -10.17 -2.04 -15.07
N GLU A 38 -10.74 -2.69 -14.06
CA GLU A 38 -12.11 -3.18 -14.03
C GLU A 38 -12.71 -2.79 -12.69
N PRO A 39 -14.03 -2.74 -12.53
CA PRO A 39 -14.62 -2.30 -11.27
C PRO A 39 -14.15 -3.10 -10.04
N GLY A 40 -13.93 -4.40 -10.21
CA GLY A 40 -13.52 -5.28 -9.12
C GLY A 40 -12.06 -5.65 -9.11
N TRP A 41 -11.25 -5.16 -10.05
CA TRP A 41 -9.86 -5.56 -10.18
C TRP A 41 -9.06 -4.49 -10.91
N VAL A 42 -8.05 -3.95 -10.25
CA VAL A 42 -7.15 -2.96 -10.86
C VAL A 42 -5.72 -3.36 -10.55
N THR A 43 -4.82 -3.20 -11.51
CA THR A 43 -3.39 -3.44 -11.31
C THR A 43 -2.59 -2.19 -11.60
N LEU A 44 -1.49 -2.02 -10.87
CA LEU A 44 -0.49 -1.00 -11.15
C LEU A 44 0.81 -1.67 -11.53
N ARG A 45 1.43 -1.13 -12.58
CA ARG A 45 2.67 -1.66 -13.12
C ARG A 45 3.86 -1.01 -12.46
N ASN A 46 4.79 -1.83 -11.94
CA ASN A 46 6.04 -1.31 -11.40
C ASN A 46 6.96 -0.93 -12.56
N PRO A 47 7.32 0.36 -12.72
CA PRO A 47 8.15 0.78 -13.84
C PRO A 47 9.56 0.19 -13.80
N ALA A 48 10.02 -0.28 -12.64
CA ALA A 48 11.32 -0.94 -12.53
C ALA A 48 11.26 -2.40 -12.91
N GLY A 49 10.07 -2.93 -13.25
CA GLY A 49 9.91 -4.32 -13.68
C GLY A 49 9.83 -5.33 -12.55
N GLY A 50 9.78 -4.87 -11.31
CA GLY A 50 9.63 -5.75 -10.14
C GLY A 50 8.17 -6.02 -9.80
N VAL A 51 7.93 -6.30 -8.52
CA VAL A 51 6.59 -6.62 -8.01
C VAL A 51 5.66 -5.42 -8.20
N GLY A 52 4.51 -5.64 -8.83
CA GLY A 52 3.48 -4.64 -8.99
C GLY A 52 2.45 -4.70 -7.85
N LEU A 53 1.38 -3.92 -7.98
CA LEU A 53 0.29 -3.91 -7.02
C LEU A 53 -1.02 -4.26 -7.70
N GLY A 54 -1.85 -5.02 -7.00
CA GLY A 54 -3.20 -5.32 -7.42
C GLY A 54 -4.18 -4.89 -6.34
N PHE A 55 -5.41 -4.63 -6.76
CA PHE A 55 -6.49 -4.23 -5.85
C PHE A 55 -7.74 -4.96 -6.28
N HIS A 56 -8.33 -5.76 -5.37
CA HIS A 56 -9.53 -6.48 -5.72
C HIS A 56 -10.65 -6.16 -4.76
N ILE A 57 -11.87 -6.27 -5.28
CA ILE A 57 -13.05 -5.96 -4.49
C ILE A 57 -13.27 -7.01 -3.41
N GLU A 58 -13.64 -6.52 -2.23
CA GLU A 58 -14.01 -7.37 -1.10
C GLU A 58 -15.25 -6.79 -0.46
N ASP A 59 -16.37 -7.47 -0.60
CA ASP A 59 -17.66 -7.00 -0.07
C ASP A 59 -17.69 -7.01 1.46
N GLU A 60 -16.89 -7.88 2.08
CA GLU A 60 -16.80 -7.98 3.54
C GLU A 60 -15.62 -7.18 4.09
N TYR A 61 -15.12 -6.22 3.33
CA TYR A 61 -13.93 -5.48 3.73
C TYR A 61 -14.12 -4.76 5.07
N ALA A 62 -13.16 -4.94 5.97
CA ALA A 62 -13.07 -4.21 7.21
C ALA A 62 -11.68 -3.59 7.30
N SER A 63 -11.60 -2.30 7.62
CA SER A 63 -10.31 -1.62 7.73
C SER A 63 -9.49 -2.22 8.86
N PRO A 64 -8.19 -2.48 8.65
CA PRO A 64 -7.32 -2.88 9.74
C PRO A 64 -7.28 -1.84 10.85
N VAL A 65 -7.09 -2.30 12.07
CA VAL A 65 -6.95 -1.42 13.24
C VAL A 65 -5.47 -1.26 13.55
N TRP A 66 -5.00 -0.03 13.62
CA TRP A 66 -3.62 0.30 13.97
C TRP A 66 -3.58 1.27 15.13
N PRO A 67 -2.82 0.99 16.20
CA PRO A 67 -2.08 -0.25 16.42
C PRO A 67 -3.00 -1.43 16.68
N SER A 68 -2.48 -2.64 16.44
CA SER A 68 -3.27 -3.88 16.54
C SER A 68 -3.83 -4.08 17.93
N ARG A 69 -5.06 -4.59 18.02
CA ARG A 69 -5.75 -4.90 19.28
C ARG A 69 -6.37 -6.29 19.19
N PRO A 70 -6.52 -6.96 20.35
CA PRO A 70 -7.16 -8.27 20.36
C PRO A 70 -8.57 -8.23 19.77
N ARG A 71 -8.89 -9.23 18.95
CA ARG A 71 -10.20 -9.44 18.34
C ARG A 71 -10.66 -8.35 17.38
N GLU A 72 -9.78 -7.43 17.00
CA GLU A 72 -10.05 -6.46 15.96
C GLU A 72 -9.31 -6.82 14.68
N GLN A 73 -9.72 -6.25 13.55
CA GLN A 73 -9.15 -6.60 12.25
C GLN A 73 -7.66 -6.29 12.21
N LEU A 74 -6.85 -7.31 11.96
CA LEU A 74 -5.40 -7.16 11.82
C LEU A 74 -5.06 -6.77 10.39
N MET A 75 -3.96 -6.04 10.22
CA MET A 75 -3.49 -5.66 8.89
C MET A 75 -2.89 -6.83 8.11
N MET A 76 -2.45 -7.88 8.77
CA MET A 76 -1.87 -9.10 8.20
C MET A 76 -0.60 -8.88 7.37
N GLY A 77 -0.38 -7.70 6.88
CA GLY A 77 0.78 -7.28 6.12
C GLY A 77 0.65 -5.82 5.75
N HIS A 78 1.74 -5.18 5.34
CA HIS A 78 1.70 -3.77 4.95
C HIS A 78 2.82 -3.47 3.97
N LEU A 79 2.67 -2.37 3.25
CA LEU A 79 3.68 -1.93 2.29
C LEU A 79 4.75 -1.10 2.97
N GLU A 80 6.00 -1.28 2.54
CA GLU A 80 7.13 -0.49 2.97
C GLU A 80 7.59 0.33 1.79
N ILE A 81 7.60 1.66 1.93
CA ILE A 81 7.94 2.58 0.84
C ILE A 81 9.10 3.46 1.28
N ARG A 82 10.23 3.30 0.61
CA ARG A 82 11.40 4.12 0.89
C ARG A 82 11.21 5.52 0.31
N VAL A 83 11.59 6.53 1.08
CA VAL A 83 11.61 7.93 0.63
C VAL A 83 12.97 8.52 0.94
N ASP A 84 13.35 9.57 0.21
CA ASP A 84 14.64 10.24 0.41
C ASP A 84 14.55 11.27 1.54
N ASP A 85 13.38 11.84 1.76
CA ASP A 85 13.11 12.85 2.77
C ASP A 85 11.80 12.51 3.43
N LEU A 86 11.84 12.25 4.74
CA LEU A 86 10.65 11.78 5.44
C LEU A 86 9.55 12.84 5.51
N GLU A 87 9.92 14.08 5.77
CA GLU A 87 8.94 15.18 5.84
C GLU A 87 8.27 15.41 4.49
N ALA A 88 9.05 15.48 3.41
CA ALA A 88 8.51 15.65 2.07
C ALA A 88 7.65 14.45 1.64
N GLY A 89 8.09 13.24 1.99
CA GLY A 89 7.34 12.03 1.69
C GLY A 89 5.99 12.00 2.41
N CYS A 90 5.97 12.41 3.67
CA CYS A 90 4.72 12.51 4.44
C CYS A 90 3.76 13.53 3.83
N ALA A 91 4.29 14.71 3.46
CA ALA A 91 3.47 15.74 2.85
C ALA A 91 2.87 15.27 1.52
N HIS A 92 3.67 14.58 0.70
CA HIS A 92 3.18 14.02 -0.56
C HIS A 92 2.10 12.97 -0.33
N ALA A 93 2.33 12.04 0.60
CA ALA A 93 1.35 10.99 0.90
C ALA A 93 0.02 11.58 1.35
N GLN A 94 0.07 12.58 2.22
CA GLN A 94 -1.14 13.23 2.71
C GLN A 94 -1.85 14.03 1.61
N ALA A 95 -1.08 14.65 0.71
CA ALA A 95 -1.66 15.33 -0.45
C ALA A 95 -2.36 14.34 -1.39
N CYS A 96 -1.90 13.10 -1.46
CA CYS A 96 -2.55 12.05 -2.26
C CYS A 96 -3.79 11.47 -1.58
N GLY A 97 -3.97 11.68 -0.28
CA GLY A 97 -5.14 11.20 0.45
C GLY A 97 -4.85 10.29 1.63
N ALA A 98 -3.58 10.11 2.00
CA ALA A 98 -3.23 9.30 3.17
C ALA A 98 -3.46 10.09 4.45
N THR A 99 -3.66 9.35 5.54
CA THR A 99 -3.76 9.91 6.88
C THR A 99 -2.55 9.47 7.70
N LEU A 100 -1.91 10.41 8.39
CA LEU A 100 -0.82 10.07 9.30
C LEU A 100 -1.39 9.35 10.52
N ALA A 101 -0.89 8.17 10.84
CA ALA A 101 -1.36 7.42 11.99
C ALA A 101 -0.92 8.11 13.28
N ALA A 102 -1.76 8.04 14.32
CA ALA A 102 -1.43 8.65 15.61
C ALA A 102 -0.26 7.94 16.29
N PHE A 103 -0.23 6.61 16.22
CA PHE A 103 0.83 5.81 16.85
C PHE A 103 2.00 5.64 15.90
N GLN A 104 3.18 6.14 16.30
CA GLN A 104 4.41 6.10 15.52
C GLN A 104 5.49 5.41 16.34
N PRO A 105 5.72 4.10 16.11
CA PRO A 105 6.63 3.34 16.97
C PRO A 105 8.11 3.62 16.74
N GLN A 106 8.51 4.22 15.60
CA GLN A 106 9.91 4.41 15.25
C GLN A 106 10.19 5.83 14.78
N ALA A 107 11.39 6.33 15.06
CA ALA A 107 11.76 7.72 14.76
C ALA A 107 11.96 7.99 13.27
N ASP A 108 12.48 6.98 12.53
CA ASP A 108 12.84 7.13 11.11
C ASP A 108 11.84 6.47 10.17
N VAL A 109 10.66 6.12 10.68
CA VAL A 109 9.57 5.53 9.93
C VAL A 109 8.30 6.32 10.25
N ARG A 110 7.45 6.52 9.26
CA ARG A 110 6.12 7.12 9.50
C ARG A 110 5.05 6.21 8.96
N VAL A 111 4.19 5.77 9.88
CA VAL A 111 3.02 4.96 9.53
C VAL A 111 1.92 5.87 9.06
N HIS A 112 1.37 5.55 7.90
CA HIS A 112 0.21 6.22 7.33
C HIS A 112 -0.88 5.20 7.10
N LEU A 113 -2.10 5.68 6.93
CA LEU A 113 -3.22 4.86 6.50
C LEU A 113 -3.62 5.30 5.10
N ASP A 114 -3.86 4.34 4.21
CA ASP A 114 -4.36 4.68 2.89
C ASP A 114 -5.88 4.99 2.97
N PRO A 115 -6.53 5.38 1.86
CA PRO A 115 -7.96 5.74 1.93
C PRO A 115 -8.88 4.65 2.48
N ASP A 116 -8.48 3.38 2.39
CA ASP A 116 -9.28 2.27 2.91
C ASP A 116 -8.84 1.85 4.31
N GLY A 117 -7.81 2.50 4.86
CA GLY A 117 -7.34 2.24 6.20
C GLY A 117 -6.21 1.22 6.31
N HIS A 118 -5.64 0.76 5.21
CA HIS A 118 -4.47 -0.12 5.29
C HIS A 118 -3.28 0.68 5.79
N PRO A 119 -2.58 0.22 6.86
CA PRO A 119 -1.32 0.83 7.23
C PRO A 119 -0.26 0.62 6.16
N PHE A 120 0.55 1.63 5.91
CA PHE A 120 1.78 1.52 5.13
C PHE A 120 2.84 2.42 5.75
N CYS A 121 4.09 2.10 5.51
CA CYS A 121 5.20 2.82 6.11
C CYS A 121 5.98 3.58 5.06
N LEU A 122 6.34 4.82 5.38
CA LEU A 122 7.38 5.55 4.69
C LEU A 122 8.62 5.48 5.55
N TYR A 123 9.77 5.16 4.98
CA TYR A 123 10.99 4.99 5.76
C TYR A 123 12.20 5.55 5.03
N LEU A 124 13.21 5.87 5.83
CA LEU A 124 14.52 6.25 5.33
C LEU A 124 15.43 5.04 5.42
N GLU A 125 16.18 4.78 4.35
CA GLU A 125 17.19 3.76 4.34
C GLU A 125 18.46 4.37 4.92
N GLY A 126 18.86 3.87 6.07
CA GLY A 126 19.92 4.46 6.78
C GLY A 126 21.27 3.77 6.73
#